data_11312f19e0750e86ce73569b796ae356
#
_entry.id   11312f19e0750e86ce73569b796ae356
#
_cell.length_a   1.000
_cell.length_b   1.000
_cell.length_c   1.000
_cell.angle_alpha   90.00
_cell.angle_beta   90.00
_cell.angle_gamma   90.00
#
_symmetry.space_group_name_H-M   'P 1'
#
loop_
_entity.id
_entity.type
_entity.pdbx_description
1 polymer ?
#
loop_
_entity_poly.entity_id
_entity_poly.type
_entity_poly.pdbx_seq_one_letter_code
_entity_poly.pdbx_strand_id
1 'polypeptide(L)'
;MNINIHNRCSDFQSYRAARVKSLFNVESGADFTLTADLPLNEAAWQIGVIVGPSGSGKTSIGKAMGDLYAPAWPRNAPVVDAIAPHGSFDTVTAALSSVGLGDVPAWLRPYHVLSNGEQFRAILARLICEAPEMAVVDEFSSVVDRQIAQVGAGAFAKAWRRNKSKQVVLLSCHYDILDWVQPDWVFDTESGWFQWGWLRPRPKFDLEIYQCKQADWRLFEPHHYLKLPPMIAATHYMGIINGQPVAHIAFSTRPGLVEARACRLVVMPEWQGAGVGMRFLNACCEMWLKGQNRYNLPLRTVFHTSHPGLAAALRRDPKWTQVSAKLYGGNKGRSGESIKKSALAAGKRDRGGQTGYGGHFRAVQGFRYLGEQPCA
;
A
#
# COMPACT_ATOMS: atom_id res chain seq x y z
N MET A 1 17.80 22.54 17.59
CA MET A 1 18.97 22.09 16.80
C MET A 1 19.28 23.20 15.79
N ASN A 2 20.43 23.83 15.90
CA ASN A 2 20.81 24.90 14.98
C ASN A 2 21.72 24.32 13.88
N ILE A 3 21.33 24.44 12.60
CA ILE A 3 22.04 23.90 11.45
C ILE A 3 22.53 25.08 10.61
N ASN A 4 23.83 25.18 10.45
CA ASN A 4 24.47 26.16 9.57
C ASN A 4 25.19 25.43 8.45
N ILE A 5 24.72 25.62 7.24
CA ILE A 5 25.27 25.01 6.04
C ILE A 5 25.97 26.09 5.24
N HIS A 6 27.20 25.83 4.90
CA HIS A 6 27.99 26.69 4.04
C HIS A 6 28.64 25.82 2.95
N ASN A 7 28.00 25.80 1.78
CA ASN A 7 28.50 25.08 0.63
C ASN A 7 29.25 26.04 -0.28
N ARG A 8 30.51 25.74 -0.54
CA ARG A 8 31.36 26.53 -1.43
C ARG A 8 31.94 25.68 -2.53
N CYS A 9 31.91 26.18 -3.74
CA CYS A 9 32.60 25.58 -4.87
C CYS A 9 33.64 26.55 -5.47
N SER A 10 34.48 26.06 -6.40
CA SER A 10 35.42 26.92 -7.11
C SER A 10 34.66 27.92 -8.00
N ASP A 11 35.03 29.17 -7.94
CA ASP A 11 34.50 30.19 -8.85
C ASP A 11 35.20 30.10 -10.19
N PHE A 12 34.49 29.65 -11.23
CA PHE A 12 35.04 29.45 -12.56
C PHE A 12 35.11 30.76 -13.32
N GLN A 13 36.27 30.99 -13.99
CA GLN A 13 36.54 32.19 -14.78
C GLN A 13 36.66 31.92 -16.28
N SER A 14 35.92 30.97 -16.81
CA SER A 14 35.86 30.76 -18.26
C SER A 14 35.17 31.94 -18.95
N TYR A 15 35.46 32.14 -20.24
CA TYR A 15 34.78 33.17 -21.06
C TYR A 15 33.24 33.07 -20.96
N ARG A 16 32.69 31.87 -20.96
CA ARG A 16 31.24 31.64 -20.83
C ARG A 16 30.74 32.04 -19.46
N ALA A 17 31.45 31.66 -18.39
CA ALA A 17 31.11 32.05 -17.03
C ALA A 17 31.16 33.56 -16.83
N ALA A 18 32.22 34.22 -17.31
CA ALA A 18 32.34 35.69 -17.26
C ALA A 18 31.20 36.39 -18.03
N ARG A 19 30.80 35.86 -19.19
CA ARG A 19 29.69 36.42 -19.97
C ARG A 19 28.34 36.25 -19.27
N VAL A 20 28.08 35.09 -18.60
CA VAL A 20 26.87 34.88 -17.80
C VAL A 20 26.85 35.86 -16.61
N LYS A 21 27.94 35.98 -15.87
CA LYS A 21 28.06 36.93 -14.76
C LYS A 21 27.74 38.36 -15.23
N SER A 22 28.29 38.78 -16.34
CA SER A 22 28.05 40.13 -16.91
C SER A 22 26.62 40.32 -17.38
N LEU A 23 26.03 39.35 -18.10
CA LEU A 23 24.67 39.46 -18.63
C LEU A 23 23.60 39.49 -17.54
N PHE A 24 23.82 38.78 -16.47
CA PHE A 24 22.83 38.62 -15.38
C PHE A 24 23.18 39.39 -14.12
N ASN A 25 24.27 40.18 -14.14
CA ASN A 25 24.78 40.96 -13.01
C ASN A 25 24.98 40.12 -11.74
N VAL A 26 25.57 38.93 -11.91
CA VAL A 26 25.85 38.00 -10.81
C VAL A 26 27.34 37.95 -10.56
N GLU A 27 27.78 38.23 -9.36
CA GLU A 27 29.20 38.27 -9.03
C GLU A 27 29.81 36.86 -8.94
N SER A 28 29.13 35.94 -8.26
CA SER A 28 29.52 34.53 -8.13
C SER A 28 28.31 33.65 -7.85
N GLY A 29 28.36 32.39 -8.30
CA GLY A 29 27.43 31.32 -7.89
C GLY A 29 28.09 30.28 -7.00
N ALA A 30 29.29 30.61 -6.46
CA ALA A 30 30.13 29.64 -5.78
C ALA A 30 29.74 29.36 -4.33
N ASP A 31 29.05 30.29 -3.70
CA ASP A 31 28.72 30.23 -2.27
C ASP A 31 27.21 30.06 -2.06
N PHE A 32 26.84 29.08 -1.24
CA PHE A 32 25.49 28.87 -0.79
C PHE A 32 25.49 28.73 0.75
N THR A 33 24.78 29.62 1.42
CA THR A 33 24.65 29.61 2.87
C THR A 33 23.19 29.42 3.25
N LEU A 34 22.92 28.50 4.16
CA LEU A 34 21.59 28.22 4.67
C LEU A 34 21.67 28.03 6.19
N THR A 35 20.81 28.71 6.91
CA THR A 35 20.66 28.58 8.36
C THR A 35 19.26 28.02 8.66
N ALA A 36 19.19 27.00 9.49
CA ALA A 36 17.92 26.42 9.94
C ALA A 36 17.96 26.24 11.45
N ASP A 37 16.96 26.75 12.14
CA ASP A 37 16.76 26.46 13.57
C ASP A 37 15.59 25.50 13.73
N LEU A 38 15.89 24.30 14.23
CA LEU A 38 14.96 23.21 14.42
C LEU A 38 14.88 22.87 15.92
N PRO A 39 13.88 23.34 16.65
CA PRO A 39 13.74 23.14 18.10
C PRO A 39 13.23 21.73 18.44
N LEU A 40 13.86 20.69 17.92
CA LEU A 40 13.43 19.28 17.98
C LEU A 40 13.43 18.66 19.37
N ASN A 41 14.05 19.31 20.36
CA ASN A 41 14.11 18.84 21.74
C ASN A 41 12.88 19.25 22.57
N GLU A 42 12.01 20.09 22.03
CA GLU A 42 10.85 20.63 22.77
C GLU A 42 9.71 19.63 22.91
N ALA A 43 9.59 18.68 21.99
CA ALA A 43 8.56 17.65 22.02
C ALA A 43 9.05 16.31 21.43
N ALA A 44 8.41 15.21 21.84
CA ALA A 44 8.64 13.91 21.23
C ALA A 44 8.02 13.86 19.84
N TRP A 45 8.74 13.31 18.86
CA TRP A 45 8.28 13.21 17.49
C TRP A 45 8.73 11.91 16.83
N GLN A 46 8.03 11.50 15.76
CA GLN A 46 8.35 10.32 14.97
C GLN A 46 8.55 10.64 13.48
N ILE A 47 7.79 11.59 12.95
CA ILE A 47 7.83 11.95 11.54
C ILE A 47 8.02 13.47 11.42
N GLY A 48 9.17 13.87 10.90
CA GLY A 48 9.45 15.23 10.49
C GLY A 48 9.44 15.38 8.98
N VAL A 49 9.09 16.55 8.48
CA VAL A 49 9.12 16.84 7.05
C VAL A 49 9.84 18.15 6.78
N ILE A 50 10.76 18.11 5.83
CA ILE A 50 11.40 19.30 5.29
C ILE A 50 10.91 19.48 3.85
N VAL A 51 10.23 20.59 3.62
CA VAL A 51 9.70 20.95 2.29
C VAL A 51 10.40 22.19 1.72
N GLY A 52 10.21 22.43 0.43
CA GLY A 52 10.72 23.62 -0.27
C GLY A 52 11.07 23.32 -1.72
N PRO A 53 11.35 24.34 -2.53
CA PRO A 53 11.68 24.18 -3.94
C PRO A 53 12.95 23.35 -4.17
N SER A 54 13.12 22.86 -5.40
CA SER A 54 14.38 22.18 -5.79
C SER A 54 15.56 23.16 -5.64
N GLY A 55 16.69 22.67 -5.10
CA GLY A 55 17.88 23.49 -4.86
C GLY A 55 17.84 24.36 -3.59
N SER A 56 16.78 24.32 -2.79
CA SER A 56 16.66 25.14 -1.55
C SER A 56 17.45 24.60 -0.35
N GLY A 57 18.27 23.55 -0.53
CA GLY A 57 19.14 23.03 0.55
C GLY A 57 18.54 21.93 1.43
N LYS A 58 17.36 21.38 1.09
CA LYS A 58 16.72 20.28 1.86
C LYS A 58 17.68 19.12 2.13
N THR A 59 18.33 18.61 1.08
CA THR A 59 19.29 17.49 1.17
C THR A 59 20.47 17.85 2.08
N SER A 60 20.93 19.09 2.07
CA SER A 60 22.01 19.55 2.93
C SER A 60 21.60 19.59 4.40
N ILE A 61 20.38 20.07 4.69
CA ILE A 61 19.81 20.00 6.04
C ILE A 61 19.64 18.54 6.48
N GLY A 62 19.08 17.70 5.61
CA GLY A 62 18.90 16.28 5.90
C GLY A 62 20.23 15.59 6.28
N LYS A 63 21.28 15.82 5.50
CA LYS A 63 22.65 15.30 5.78
C LYS A 63 23.24 15.83 7.09
N ALA A 64 22.90 17.03 7.49
CA ALA A 64 23.33 17.57 8.79
C ALA A 64 22.57 16.92 9.97
N MET A 65 21.40 16.34 9.71
CA MET A 65 20.61 15.61 10.72
C MET A 65 21.03 14.15 10.84
N GLY A 66 21.46 13.52 9.74
CA GLY A 66 21.86 12.11 9.71
C GLY A 66 22.15 11.61 8.30
N ASP A 67 22.51 10.34 8.21
CA ASP A 67 22.78 9.70 6.92
C ASP A 67 21.49 9.55 6.10
N LEU A 68 21.61 9.80 4.80
CA LEU A 68 20.51 9.59 3.87
C LEU A 68 20.22 8.09 3.74
N TYR A 69 18.98 7.72 3.89
CA TYR A 69 18.52 6.36 3.72
C TYR A 69 18.55 5.94 2.24
N ALA A 70 19.58 5.22 1.85
CA ALA A 70 19.81 4.73 0.50
C ALA A 70 20.16 3.24 0.53
N PRO A 71 19.18 2.36 0.71
CA PRO A 71 19.45 0.93 0.86
C PRO A 71 19.97 0.30 -0.44
N ALA A 72 21.03 -0.51 -0.33
CA ALA A 72 21.53 -1.30 -1.44
C ALA A 72 20.58 -2.46 -1.74
N TRP A 73 20.24 -2.64 -3.02
CA TRP A 73 19.36 -3.72 -3.47
C TRP A 73 20.15 -4.76 -4.24
N PRO A 74 20.10 -6.05 -3.85
CA PRO A 74 20.74 -7.12 -4.60
C PRO A 74 20.07 -7.31 -5.97
N ARG A 75 20.89 -7.48 -7.02
CA ARG A 75 20.38 -7.64 -8.38
C ARG A 75 19.69 -8.98 -8.62
N ASN A 76 20.12 -10.00 -7.90
CA ASN A 76 19.72 -11.40 -8.12
C ASN A 76 18.83 -11.96 -7.01
N ALA A 77 18.18 -11.10 -6.22
CA ALA A 77 17.26 -11.53 -5.18
C ALA A 77 15.89 -10.88 -5.37
N PRO A 78 14.80 -11.60 -5.13
CA PRO A 78 13.46 -11.04 -5.15
C PRO A 78 13.28 -10.06 -3.98
N VAL A 79 12.36 -9.10 -4.14
CA VAL A 79 12.11 -8.07 -3.12
C VAL A 79 11.74 -8.67 -1.77
N VAL A 80 10.98 -9.76 -1.76
CA VAL A 80 10.55 -10.43 -0.51
C VAL A 80 11.73 -10.93 0.34
N ASP A 81 12.83 -11.32 -0.28
CA ASP A 81 14.05 -11.75 0.41
C ASP A 81 14.98 -10.58 0.72
N ALA A 82 14.98 -9.56 -0.17
CA ALA A 82 15.88 -8.41 -0.07
C ALA A 82 15.46 -7.37 0.98
N ILE A 83 14.18 -7.28 1.34
CA ILE A 83 13.65 -6.30 2.30
C ILE A 83 14.21 -6.51 3.71
N ALA A 84 14.19 -7.74 4.19
CA ALA A 84 14.74 -8.09 5.49
C ALA A 84 15.30 -9.53 5.46
N PRO A 85 16.58 -9.71 5.05
CA PRO A 85 17.14 -11.05 4.82
C PRO A 85 17.09 -11.99 6.03
N HIS A 86 17.04 -11.43 7.24
CA HIS A 86 16.93 -12.20 8.50
C HIS A 86 15.55 -12.09 9.14
N GLY A 87 14.61 -11.40 8.50
CA GLY A 87 13.24 -11.23 8.98
C GLY A 87 12.38 -12.46 8.72
N SER A 88 11.33 -12.63 9.53
CA SER A 88 10.34 -13.67 9.26
C SER A 88 9.52 -13.35 8.02
N PHE A 89 9.01 -14.37 7.35
CA PHE A 89 8.10 -14.22 6.22
C PHE A 89 6.89 -13.32 6.56
N ASP A 90 6.32 -13.50 7.76
CA ASP A 90 5.16 -12.71 8.20
C ASP A 90 5.53 -11.23 8.41
N THR A 91 6.71 -10.93 8.94
CA THR A 91 7.19 -9.56 9.10
C THR A 91 7.33 -8.85 7.76
N VAL A 92 8.01 -9.51 6.80
CA VAL A 92 8.26 -8.96 5.47
C VAL A 92 6.94 -8.72 4.71
N THR A 93 6.07 -9.72 4.68
CA THR A 93 4.80 -9.62 3.97
C THR A 93 3.83 -8.63 4.63
N ALA A 94 3.89 -8.49 5.95
CA ALA A 94 3.15 -7.45 6.67
C ALA A 94 3.65 -6.05 6.32
N ALA A 95 4.96 -5.84 6.22
CA ALA A 95 5.55 -4.56 5.81
C ALA A 95 5.17 -4.20 4.38
N LEU A 96 5.33 -5.12 3.41
CA LEU A 96 4.92 -4.94 2.01
C LEU A 96 3.44 -4.56 1.89
N SER A 97 2.59 -5.30 2.59
CA SER A 97 1.14 -5.04 2.59
C SER A 97 0.79 -3.71 3.27
N SER A 98 1.53 -3.31 4.31
CA SER A 98 1.26 -2.09 5.08
C SER A 98 1.50 -0.82 4.28
N VAL A 99 2.41 -0.83 3.33
CA VAL A 99 2.71 0.28 2.41
C VAL A 99 1.94 0.19 1.09
N GLY A 100 1.06 -0.80 0.95
CA GLY A 100 0.22 -0.99 -0.22
C GLY A 100 0.89 -1.70 -1.40
N LEU A 101 2.03 -2.38 -1.20
CA LEU A 101 2.58 -3.28 -2.21
C LEU A 101 1.93 -4.67 -2.04
N GLY A 102 0.66 -4.79 -2.46
CA GLY A 102 -0.14 -6.01 -2.33
C GLY A 102 -0.07 -6.95 -3.53
N ASP A 103 0.61 -6.56 -4.62
CA ASP A 103 0.80 -7.40 -5.80
C ASP A 103 1.86 -8.48 -5.52
N VAL A 104 1.41 -9.71 -5.26
CA VAL A 104 2.29 -10.84 -4.94
C VAL A 104 3.30 -11.15 -6.04
N PRO A 105 2.98 -11.11 -7.33
CA PRO A 105 3.98 -11.22 -8.39
C PRO A 105 5.13 -10.21 -8.31
N ALA A 106 4.89 -8.98 -7.86
CA ALA A 106 5.94 -7.99 -7.65
C ALA A 106 6.93 -8.39 -6.56
N TRP A 107 6.48 -9.13 -5.53
CA TRP A 107 7.36 -9.60 -4.45
C TRP A 107 8.45 -10.56 -4.92
N LEU A 108 8.18 -11.29 -6.01
CA LEU A 108 9.07 -12.30 -6.60
C LEU A 108 10.05 -11.71 -7.62
N ARG A 109 9.99 -10.40 -7.86
CA ARG A 109 10.87 -9.71 -8.80
C ARG A 109 12.00 -9.00 -8.06
N PRO A 110 13.18 -8.86 -8.67
CA PRO A 110 14.23 -7.99 -8.15
C PRO A 110 13.77 -6.51 -8.17
N TYR A 111 14.25 -5.72 -7.21
CA TYR A 111 13.87 -4.32 -7.04
C TYR A 111 13.99 -3.48 -8.33
N HIS A 112 15.07 -3.64 -9.08
CA HIS A 112 15.38 -2.80 -10.26
C HIS A 112 14.45 -3.02 -11.45
N VAL A 113 13.65 -4.09 -11.48
CA VAL A 113 12.66 -4.35 -12.54
C VAL A 113 11.23 -3.96 -12.13
N LEU A 114 11.06 -3.47 -10.92
CA LEU A 114 9.80 -2.93 -10.44
C LEU A 114 9.50 -1.57 -11.09
N SER A 115 8.23 -1.23 -11.22
CA SER A 115 7.81 0.12 -11.58
C SER A 115 8.18 1.13 -10.48
N ASN A 116 8.29 2.43 -10.83
CA ASN A 116 8.63 3.47 -9.86
C ASN A 116 7.73 3.45 -8.62
N GLY A 117 6.43 3.22 -8.79
CA GLY A 117 5.47 3.12 -7.69
C GLY A 117 5.68 1.88 -6.81
N GLU A 118 6.04 0.73 -7.40
CA GLU A 118 6.40 -0.48 -6.66
C GLU A 118 7.74 -0.30 -5.94
N GLN A 119 8.74 0.32 -6.59
CA GLN A 119 10.04 0.64 -5.99
C GLN A 119 9.89 1.56 -4.77
N PHE A 120 9.10 2.62 -4.90
CA PHE A 120 8.80 3.53 -3.80
C PHE A 120 8.22 2.79 -2.59
N ARG A 121 7.21 1.95 -2.82
CA ARG A 121 6.59 1.14 -1.76
C ARG A 121 7.56 0.10 -1.19
N ALA A 122 8.42 -0.50 -2.00
CA ALA A 122 9.43 -1.45 -1.55
C ALA A 122 10.46 -0.78 -0.62
N ILE A 123 10.93 0.44 -0.95
CA ILE A 123 11.80 1.25 -0.07
C ILE A 123 11.12 1.51 1.27
N LEU A 124 9.86 1.92 1.26
CA LEU A 124 9.10 2.18 2.48
C LEU A 124 8.89 0.93 3.33
N ALA A 125 8.61 -0.22 2.70
CA ALA A 125 8.48 -1.51 3.40
C ALA A 125 9.81 -1.91 4.05
N ARG A 126 10.92 -1.73 3.35
CA ARG A 126 12.26 -2.02 3.86
C ARG A 126 12.62 -1.13 5.04
N LEU A 127 12.34 0.17 4.92
CA LEU A 127 12.54 1.13 6.02
C LEU A 127 11.74 0.75 7.28
N ILE A 128 10.50 0.27 7.12
CA ILE A 128 9.68 -0.24 8.23
C ILE A 128 10.31 -1.48 8.88
N CYS A 129 10.87 -2.40 8.08
CA CYS A 129 11.50 -3.62 8.58
C CYS A 129 12.83 -3.34 9.30
N GLU A 130 13.67 -2.51 8.71
CA GLU A 130 14.98 -2.14 9.28
C GLU A 130 14.82 -1.25 10.51
N ALA A 131 13.80 -0.42 10.52
CA ALA A 131 13.40 0.48 11.61
C ALA A 131 14.62 1.12 12.34
N PRO A 132 15.50 1.85 11.62
CA PRO A 132 16.62 2.52 12.26
C PRO A 132 16.14 3.53 13.32
N GLU A 133 16.98 3.90 14.26
CA GLU A 133 16.58 4.89 15.28
C GLU A 133 16.19 6.21 14.65
N MET A 134 16.95 6.63 13.66
CA MET A 134 16.66 7.80 12.83
C MET A 134 16.96 7.48 11.36
N ALA A 135 16.09 7.90 10.46
CA ALA A 135 16.29 7.82 9.01
C ALA A 135 16.00 9.17 8.37
N VAL A 136 16.77 9.52 7.35
CA VAL A 136 16.52 10.69 6.48
C VAL A 136 16.24 10.18 5.07
N VAL A 137 15.02 10.37 4.58
CA VAL A 137 14.60 9.93 3.25
C VAL A 137 14.56 11.12 2.30
N ASP A 138 15.50 11.16 1.37
CA ASP A 138 15.56 12.21 0.36
C ASP A 138 14.63 11.92 -0.82
N GLU A 139 14.26 12.97 -1.57
CA GLU A 139 13.39 12.89 -2.74
C GLU A 139 12.08 12.12 -2.46
N PHE A 140 11.53 12.25 -1.25
CA PHE A 140 10.33 11.52 -0.86
C PHE A 140 9.17 11.80 -1.81
N SER A 141 8.71 10.77 -2.50
CA SER A 141 7.64 10.78 -3.50
C SER A 141 7.89 11.56 -4.80
N SER A 142 9.12 11.99 -5.08
CA SER A 142 9.43 12.85 -6.25
C SER A 142 9.27 12.13 -7.60
N VAL A 143 9.49 10.83 -7.65
CA VAL A 143 9.51 10.03 -8.91
C VAL A 143 8.25 9.21 -9.14
N VAL A 144 7.19 9.41 -8.36
CA VAL A 144 5.97 8.61 -8.44
C VAL A 144 4.74 9.48 -8.71
N ASP A 145 3.75 8.86 -9.34
CA ASP A 145 2.44 9.48 -9.55
C ASP A 145 1.83 9.96 -8.23
N ARG A 146 1.15 11.12 -8.24
CA ARG A 146 0.64 11.78 -7.04
C ARG A 146 -0.38 10.92 -6.28
N GLN A 147 -1.17 10.11 -6.95
CA GLN A 147 -2.13 9.21 -6.32
C GLN A 147 -1.42 8.05 -5.61
N ILE A 148 -0.38 7.48 -6.23
CA ILE A 148 0.47 6.45 -5.63
C ILE A 148 1.23 7.04 -4.43
N ALA A 149 1.75 8.25 -4.56
CA ALA A 149 2.43 8.98 -3.49
C ALA A 149 1.50 9.21 -2.29
N GLN A 150 0.28 9.68 -2.54
CA GLN A 150 -0.73 9.94 -1.51
C GLN A 150 -1.03 8.69 -0.68
N VAL A 151 -1.35 7.60 -1.35
CA VAL A 151 -1.72 6.34 -0.68
C VAL A 151 -0.50 5.72 0.02
N GLY A 152 0.67 5.71 -0.65
CA GLY A 152 1.90 5.17 -0.09
C GLY A 152 2.40 5.95 1.12
N ALA A 153 2.40 7.28 1.05
CA ALA A 153 2.81 8.15 2.16
C ALA A 153 1.89 8.01 3.39
N GLY A 154 0.57 8.03 3.18
CA GLY A 154 -0.38 7.84 4.28
C GLY A 154 -0.31 6.44 4.90
N ALA A 155 -0.12 5.41 4.09
CA ALA A 155 0.04 4.03 4.55
C ALA A 155 1.34 3.87 5.35
N PHE A 156 2.45 4.42 4.84
CA PHE A 156 3.74 4.46 5.53
C PHE A 156 3.64 5.17 6.88
N ALA A 157 3.13 6.39 6.92
CA ALA A 157 3.00 7.16 8.15
C ALA A 157 2.21 6.40 9.23
N LYS A 158 1.12 5.74 8.83
CA LYS A 158 0.33 4.88 9.72
C LYS A 158 1.12 3.67 10.23
N ALA A 159 1.93 3.04 9.37
CA ALA A 159 2.74 1.88 9.75
C ALA A 159 3.91 2.30 10.65
N TRP A 160 4.62 3.37 10.30
CA TRP A 160 5.75 3.91 11.04
C TRP A 160 5.39 4.28 12.48
N ARG A 161 4.24 4.94 12.66
CA ARG A 161 3.77 5.38 13.99
C ARG A 161 3.44 4.24 14.96
N ARG A 162 3.42 2.99 14.51
CA ARG A 162 3.30 1.82 15.42
C ARG A 162 4.59 1.56 16.19
N ASN A 163 5.72 2.03 15.68
CA ASN A 163 7.03 1.89 16.30
C ASN A 163 7.39 3.18 17.05
N LYS A 164 6.98 3.30 18.30
CA LYS A 164 6.99 4.55 19.08
C LYS A 164 8.37 5.17 19.32
N SER A 165 9.47 4.42 19.17
CA SER A 165 10.82 4.89 19.47
C SER A 165 11.61 5.36 18.25
N LYS A 166 11.04 5.28 17.04
CA LYS A 166 11.78 5.51 15.79
C LYS A 166 11.40 6.84 15.14
N GLN A 167 12.39 7.51 14.56
CA GLN A 167 12.25 8.82 13.94
C GLN A 167 12.56 8.74 12.44
N VAL A 168 11.82 9.49 11.62
CA VAL A 168 12.10 9.65 10.20
C VAL A 168 11.91 11.10 9.78
N VAL A 169 12.83 11.59 8.97
CA VAL A 169 12.74 12.90 8.32
C VAL A 169 12.56 12.67 6.82
N LEU A 170 11.50 13.22 6.26
CA LEU A 170 11.17 13.12 4.83
C LEU A 170 11.48 14.45 4.15
N LEU A 171 12.30 14.43 3.12
CA LEU A 171 12.66 15.61 2.34
C LEU A 171 11.86 15.59 1.02
N SER A 172 11.09 16.63 0.75
CA SER A 172 10.26 16.67 -0.46
C SER A 172 10.15 18.08 -1.05
N CYS A 173 10.08 18.14 -2.38
CA CYS A 173 9.71 19.37 -3.08
C CYS A 173 8.19 19.55 -3.21
N HIS A 174 7.41 18.60 -2.72
CA HIS A 174 5.96 18.57 -2.82
C HIS A 174 5.31 18.83 -1.47
N TYR A 175 4.51 19.88 -1.37
CA TYR A 175 3.84 20.30 -0.14
C TYR A 175 2.58 19.46 0.19
N ASP A 176 1.98 18.82 -0.80
CA ASP A 176 0.78 17.99 -0.62
C ASP A 176 1.03 16.74 0.24
N ILE A 177 2.30 16.29 0.35
CA ILE A 177 2.65 15.18 1.25
C ILE A 177 2.33 15.48 2.71
N LEU A 178 2.31 16.75 3.11
CA LEU A 178 2.03 17.15 4.48
C LEU A 178 0.65 16.69 4.95
N ASP A 179 -0.35 16.79 4.08
CA ASP A 179 -1.70 16.32 4.37
C ASP A 179 -1.78 14.78 4.46
N TRP A 180 -0.90 14.07 3.76
CA TRP A 180 -0.92 12.61 3.70
C TRP A 180 -0.15 11.96 4.85
N VAL A 181 1.02 12.52 5.16
CA VAL A 181 1.92 12.02 6.20
C VAL A 181 1.49 12.50 7.59
N GLN A 182 0.92 13.71 7.67
CA GLN A 182 0.57 14.40 8.92
C GLN A 182 1.77 14.41 9.89
N PRO A 183 2.86 15.12 9.54
CA PRO A 183 4.09 15.09 10.31
C PRO A 183 3.91 15.71 11.70
N ASP A 184 4.82 15.37 12.61
CA ASP A 184 4.87 15.95 13.95
C ASP A 184 5.47 17.35 13.91
N TRP A 185 6.34 17.63 12.93
CA TRP A 185 6.88 18.94 12.65
C TRP A 185 7.17 19.12 11.16
N VAL A 186 7.14 20.37 10.71
CA VAL A 186 7.46 20.80 9.35
C VAL A 186 8.49 21.92 9.39
N PHE A 187 9.47 21.86 8.50
CA PHE A 187 10.37 22.97 8.19
C PHE A 187 10.29 23.30 6.70
N ASP A 188 10.04 24.56 6.38
CA ASP A 188 10.01 25.06 5.00
C ASP A 188 11.31 25.80 4.70
N THR A 189 12.11 25.28 3.79
CA THR A 189 13.40 25.86 3.43
C THR A 189 13.30 27.15 2.61
N GLU A 190 12.16 27.47 2.02
CA GLU A 190 11.95 28.72 1.28
C GLU A 190 11.71 29.88 2.21
N SER A 191 10.86 29.69 3.21
CA SER A 191 10.48 30.72 4.17
C SER A 191 11.34 30.72 5.44
N GLY A 192 12.09 29.63 5.69
CA GLY A 192 12.78 29.41 6.96
C GLY A 192 11.86 29.11 8.13
N TRP A 193 10.60 28.81 7.86
CA TRP A 193 9.57 28.63 8.85
C TRP A 193 9.54 27.20 9.41
N PHE A 194 9.51 27.10 10.75
CA PHE A 194 9.35 25.85 11.49
C PHE A 194 8.00 25.82 12.19
N GLN A 195 7.33 24.69 12.18
CA GLN A 195 6.07 24.49 12.90
C GLN A 195 6.01 23.08 13.51
N TRP A 196 5.56 23.02 14.77
CA TRP A 196 5.11 21.80 15.41
C TRP A 196 3.67 21.46 14.99
N GLY A 197 3.47 20.20 14.66
CA GLY A 197 2.17 19.66 14.29
C GLY A 197 1.69 20.04 12.89
N TRP A 198 0.87 19.19 12.33
CA TRP A 198 0.14 19.43 11.08
C TRP A 198 -1.29 18.99 11.27
N LEU A 199 -2.18 19.94 11.55
CA LEU A 199 -3.54 19.71 12.05
C LEU A 199 -4.62 19.56 10.96
N ARG A 200 -4.27 19.26 9.71
CA ARG A 200 -5.30 19.01 8.70
C ARG A 200 -5.87 17.59 8.84
N PRO A 201 -7.21 17.42 8.81
CA PRO A 201 -7.80 16.09 8.85
C PRO A 201 -7.36 15.28 7.62
N ARG A 202 -7.11 13.98 7.82
CA ARG A 202 -6.81 13.08 6.70
C ARG A 202 -7.92 13.12 5.68
N PRO A 203 -7.61 13.14 4.36
CA PRO A 203 -8.62 13.06 3.33
C PRO A 203 -9.53 11.85 3.58
N LYS A 204 -10.83 12.08 3.70
CA LYS A 204 -11.82 11.02 3.73
C LYS A 204 -12.16 10.67 2.30
N PHE A 205 -11.99 9.41 1.93
CA PHE A 205 -12.47 8.92 0.65
C PHE A 205 -13.89 8.41 0.82
N ASP A 206 -14.80 8.92 0.03
CA ASP A 206 -16.15 8.39 -0.05
C ASP A 206 -16.14 7.22 -1.03
N LEU A 207 -16.37 6.03 -0.46
CA LEU A 207 -16.42 4.79 -1.23
C LEU A 207 -17.88 4.48 -1.56
N GLU A 208 -18.22 4.62 -2.82
CA GLU A 208 -19.52 4.22 -3.37
C GLU A 208 -19.45 2.78 -3.86
N ILE A 209 -20.55 2.02 -3.69
CA ILE A 209 -20.60 0.60 -4.06
C ILE A 209 -21.76 0.37 -5.01
N TYR A 210 -21.46 -0.17 -6.18
CA TYR A 210 -22.43 -0.48 -7.21
C TYR A 210 -22.37 -1.95 -7.59
N GLN A 211 -23.55 -2.54 -7.87
CA GLN A 211 -23.59 -3.81 -8.54
C GLN A 211 -23.18 -3.62 -10.00
N CYS A 212 -22.25 -4.43 -10.49
CA CYS A 212 -21.68 -4.33 -11.83
C CYS A 212 -21.85 -5.63 -12.63
N LYS A 213 -21.52 -5.59 -13.92
CA LYS A 213 -21.60 -6.73 -14.81
C LYS A 213 -20.35 -7.62 -14.67
N GLN A 214 -20.48 -8.90 -15.00
CA GLN A 214 -19.32 -9.82 -15.05
C GLN A 214 -18.24 -9.35 -16.05
N ALA A 215 -18.62 -8.63 -17.11
CA ALA A 215 -17.69 -8.08 -18.09
C ALA A 215 -16.72 -7.06 -17.49
N ASP A 216 -17.15 -6.32 -16.45
CA ASP A 216 -16.34 -5.29 -15.78
C ASP A 216 -15.16 -5.90 -15.02
N TRP A 217 -15.18 -7.22 -14.73
CA TRP A 217 -14.05 -7.96 -14.19
C TRP A 217 -12.77 -7.80 -15.03
N ARG A 218 -12.88 -7.61 -16.33
CA ARG A 218 -11.73 -7.45 -17.23
C ARG A 218 -10.83 -6.29 -16.84
N LEU A 219 -11.38 -5.23 -16.22
CA LEU A 219 -10.62 -4.09 -15.72
C LEU A 219 -9.71 -4.49 -14.54
N PHE A 220 -10.19 -5.39 -13.68
CA PHE A 220 -9.55 -5.77 -12.43
C PHE A 220 -8.71 -7.05 -12.53
N GLU A 221 -9.00 -7.89 -13.53
CA GLU A 221 -8.33 -9.18 -13.73
C GLU A 221 -6.81 -9.11 -13.82
N PRO A 222 -6.18 -8.12 -14.51
CA PRO A 222 -4.73 -7.98 -14.55
C PRO A 222 -4.09 -7.81 -13.17
N HIS A 223 -4.81 -7.20 -12.24
CA HIS A 223 -4.35 -6.87 -10.89
C HIS A 223 -4.67 -7.95 -9.85
N HIS A 224 -5.37 -9.02 -10.24
CA HIS A 224 -5.64 -10.13 -9.35
C HIS A 224 -4.46 -11.10 -9.34
N TYR A 225 -3.94 -11.40 -8.14
CA TYR A 225 -2.75 -12.27 -7.96
C TYR A 225 -2.92 -13.71 -8.44
N LEU A 226 -4.15 -14.15 -8.69
CA LEU A 226 -4.47 -15.47 -9.25
C LEU A 226 -5.13 -15.32 -10.60
N LYS A 227 -4.62 -15.99 -11.61
CA LYS A 227 -5.28 -16.12 -12.90
C LYS A 227 -6.35 -17.22 -12.79
N LEU A 228 -7.60 -16.81 -12.70
CA LEU A 228 -8.74 -17.68 -12.51
C LEU A 228 -9.76 -17.45 -13.64
N PRO A 229 -10.43 -18.51 -14.14
CA PRO A 229 -11.45 -18.37 -15.16
C PRO A 229 -12.66 -17.58 -14.61
N PRO A 230 -13.51 -17.01 -15.47
CA PRO A 230 -14.70 -16.27 -15.08
C PRO A 230 -15.58 -17.04 -14.09
N MET A 231 -16.17 -16.35 -13.11
CA MET A 231 -17.12 -16.97 -12.18
C MET A 231 -18.48 -17.15 -12.83
N ILE A 232 -19.04 -18.33 -12.70
CA ILE A 232 -20.41 -18.63 -13.15
C ILE A 232 -21.38 -18.29 -12.02
N ALA A 233 -22.51 -17.66 -12.36
CA ALA A 233 -23.61 -17.36 -11.44
C ALA A 233 -23.23 -16.52 -10.21
N ALA A 234 -22.28 -15.62 -10.35
CA ALA A 234 -21.88 -14.68 -9.30
C ALA A 234 -22.58 -13.31 -9.44
N THR A 235 -22.74 -12.62 -8.33
CA THR A 235 -23.07 -11.19 -8.28
C THR A 235 -21.78 -10.41 -8.11
N HIS A 236 -21.55 -9.42 -8.95
CA HIS A 236 -20.34 -8.62 -8.98
C HIS A 236 -20.62 -7.23 -8.41
N TYR A 237 -19.70 -6.72 -7.61
CA TYR A 237 -19.74 -5.36 -7.08
C TYR A 237 -18.46 -4.62 -7.41
N MET A 238 -18.59 -3.33 -7.65
CA MET A 238 -17.50 -2.41 -7.92
C MET A 238 -17.53 -1.27 -6.90
N GLY A 239 -16.39 -0.95 -6.34
CA GLY A 239 -16.19 0.23 -5.52
C GLY A 239 -15.69 1.38 -6.39
N ILE A 240 -16.26 2.57 -6.18
CA ILE A 240 -15.89 3.80 -6.89
C ILE A 240 -15.49 4.85 -5.87
N ILE A 241 -14.42 5.60 -6.17
CA ILE A 241 -13.98 6.77 -5.43
C ILE A 241 -13.70 7.88 -6.44
N ASN A 242 -14.28 9.05 -6.25
CA ASN A 242 -14.15 10.20 -7.16
C ASN A 242 -14.47 9.84 -8.63
N GLY A 243 -15.49 9.02 -8.84
CA GLY A 243 -15.91 8.58 -10.17
C GLY A 243 -15.01 7.52 -10.83
N GLN A 244 -13.95 7.05 -10.14
CA GLN A 244 -13.02 6.05 -10.67
C GLN A 244 -13.25 4.68 -10.04
N PRO A 245 -13.23 3.59 -10.82
CA PRO A 245 -13.27 2.23 -10.32
C PRO A 245 -12.01 1.90 -9.51
N VAL A 246 -12.17 1.55 -8.22
CA VAL A 246 -11.05 1.32 -7.30
C VAL A 246 -10.98 -0.08 -6.73
N ALA A 247 -12.11 -0.80 -6.70
CA ALA A 247 -12.17 -2.14 -6.14
C ALA A 247 -13.25 -2.99 -6.82
N HIS A 248 -13.07 -4.29 -6.80
CA HIS A 248 -14.02 -5.28 -7.29
C HIS A 248 -14.10 -6.48 -6.38
N ILE A 249 -15.29 -7.06 -6.23
CA ILE A 249 -15.53 -8.31 -5.54
C ILE A 249 -16.68 -9.06 -6.19
N ALA A 250 -16.66 -10.39 -6.13
CA ALA A 250 -17.73 -11.24 -6.60
C ALA A 250 -18.28 -12.12 -5.48
N PHE A 251 -19.59 -12.30 -5.46
CA PHE A 251 -20.30 -13.15 -4.50
C PHE A 251 -20.97 -14.32 -5.24
N SER A 252 -20.79 -15.52 -4.70
CA SER A 252 -21.53 -16.71 -5.07
C SER A 252 -22.19 -17.31 -3.82
N THR A 253 -23.19 -18.16 -3.99
CA THR A 253 -23.83 -18.88 -2.89
C THR A 253 -23.39 -20.34 -2.90
N ARG A 254 -23.40 -20.97 -1.74
CA ARG A 254 -23.34 -22.43 -1.64
C ARG A 254 -24.68 -23.05 -2.02
N PRO A 255 -24.70 -24.30 -2.50
CA PRO A 255 -25.95 -25.01 -2.75
C PRO A 255 -26.86 -24.95 -1.53
N GLY A 256 -28.17 -24.73 -1.77
CA GLY A 256 -29.17 -24.60 -0.71
C GLY A 256 -29.23 -23.21 -0.03
N LEU A 257 -28.54 -22.20 -0.59
CA LEU A 257 -28.53 -20.82 -0.06
C LEU A 257 -28.13 -20.70 1.43
N VAL A 258 -27.29 -21.62 1.90
CA VAL A 258 -26.90 -21.69 3.33
C VAL A 258 -26.00 -20.51 3.74
N GLU A 259 -25.08 -20.13 2.86
CA GLU A 259 -24.19 -18.99 3.07
C GLU A 259 -23.66 -18.42 1.75
N ALA A 260 -23.28 -17.16 1.78
CA ALA A 260 -22.59 -16.49 0.67
C ALA A 260 -21.08 -16.75 0.73
N ARG A 261 -20.44 -16.74 -0.42
CA ARG A 261 -18.99 -16.82 -0.57
C ARG A 261 -18.49 -15.62 -1.34
N ALA A 262 -17.77 -14.74 -0.66
CA ALA A 262 -17.05 -13.64 -1.29
C ALA A 262 -15.75 -14.16 -1.92
N CYS A 263 -15.45 -13.71 -3.13
CA CYS A 263 -14.31 -14.15 -3.92
C CYS A 263 -13.77 -12.99 -4.76
N ARG A 264 -12.52 -13.11 -5.21
CA ARG A 264 -11.93 -12.19 -6.20
C ARG A 264 -11.96 -10.74 -5.78
N LEU A 265 -11.62 -10.49 -4.51
CA LEU A 265 -11.37 -9.15 -4.04
C LEU A 265 -10.12 -8.61 -4.74
N VAL A 266 -10.27 -7.52 -5.46
CA VAL A 266 -9.18 -6.75 -6.07
C VAL A 266 -9.33 -5.31 -5.66
N VAL A 267 -8.21 -4.68 -5.36
CA VAL A 267 -8.09 -3.22 -5.19
C VAL A 267 -7.04 -2.75 -6.18
N MET A 268 -7.37 -1.70 -6.92
CA MET A 268 -6.44 -1.12 -7.89
C MET A 268 -5.13 -0.74 -7.22
N PRO A 269 -3.97 -0.92 -7.89
CA PRO A 269 -2.64 -0.75 -7.27
C PRO A 269 -2.45 0.59 -6.57
N GLU A 270 -2.95 1.67 -7.15
CA GLU A 270 -2.86 3.03 -6.63
C GLU A 270 -3.63 3.23 -5.30
N TRP A 271 -4.61 2.37 -5.01
CA TRP A 271 -5.46 2.43 -3.81
C TRP A 271 -5.11 1.37 -2.75
N GLN A 272 -4.12 0.51 -3.03
CA GLN A 272 -3.64 -0.49 -2.08
C GLN A 272 -2.91 0.19 -0.91
N GLY A 273 -3.25 -0.19 0.32
CA GLY A 273 -2.73 0.43 1.55
C GLY A 273 -3.62 1.51 2.14
N ALA A 274 -4.54 2.11 1.37
CA ALA A 274 -5.49 3.12 1.84
C ALA A 274 -6.62 2.56 2.73
N GLY A 275 -6.69 1.23 2.92
CA GLY A 275 -7.75 0.57 3.67
C GLY A 275 -9.04 0.35 2.86
N VAL A 276 -9.04 0.67 1.57
CA VAL A 276 -10.18 0.50 0.65
C VAL A 276 -10.66 -0.95 0.63
N GLY A 277 -9.75 -1.92 0.54
CA GLY A 277 -10.09 -3.34 0.43
C GLY A 277 -10.92 -3.86 1.61
N MET A 278 -10.53 -3.53 2.85
CA MET A 278 -11.28 -3.97 4.04
C MET A 278 -12.62 -3.24 4.17
N ARG A 279 -12.66 -1.92 3.89
CA ARG A 279 -13.91 -1.14 3.91
C ARG A 279 -14.90 -1.67 2.87
N PHE A 280 -14.44 -1.92 1.64
CA PHE A 280 -15.26 -2.45 0.55
C PHE A 280 -15.78 -3.85 0.85
N LEU A 281 -14.90 -4.76 1.30
CA LEU A 281 -15.27 -6.13 1.67
C LEU A 281 -16.31 -6.13 2.80
N ASN A 282 -16.09 -5.36 3.87
CA ASN A 282 -17.02 -5.27 5.00
C ASN A 282 -18.37 -4.73 4.57
N ALA A 283 -18.41 -3.67 3.78
CA ALA A 283 -19.67 -3.06 3.32
C ALA A 283 -20.46 -4.03 2.42
N CYS A 284 -19.81 -4.72 1.48
CA CYS A 284 -20.47 -5.72 0.66
C CYS A 284 -20.98 -6.92 1.49
N CYS A 285 -20.21 -7.37 2.49
CA CYS A 285 -20.65 -8.45 3.37
C CYS A 285 -21.83 -8.02 4.26
N GLU A 286 -21.86 -6.77 4.71
CA GLU A 286 -22.98 -6.21 5.49
C GLU A 286 -24.24 -6.13 4.64
N MET A 287 -24.15 -5.71 3.37
CA MET A 287 -25.28 -5.73 2.43
C MET A 287 -25.88 -7.15 2.31
N TRP A 288 -25.02 -8.17 2.18
CA TRP A 288 -25.46 -9.55 2.09
C TRP A 288 -26.06 -10.06 3.38
N LEU A 289 -25.52 -9.68 4.53
CA LEU A 289 -26.06 -10.04 5.85
C LEU A 289 -27.43 -9.41 6.09
N LYS A 290 -27.67 -8.19 5.57
CA LYS A 290 -28.97 -7.51 5.63
C LYS A 290 -29.98 -7.96 4.57
N GLY A 291 -29.63 -8.94 3.72
CA GLY A 291 -30.51 -9.40 2.67
C GLY A 291 -30.55 -8.51 1.42
N GLN A 292 -29.69 -7.50 1.34
CA GLN A 292 -29.55 -6.59 0.19
C GLN A 292 -28.76 -7.29 -0.93
N ASN A 293 -29.27 -8.38 -1.44
CA ASN A 293 -28.69 -9.21 -2.49
C ASN A 293 -29.76 -9.72 -3.44
N ARG A 294 -29.37 -10.34 -4.53
CA ARG A 294 -30.30 -10.83 -5.56
C ARG A 294 -31.34 -11.87 -5.08
N TYR A 295 -31.18 -12.40 -3.88
CA TYR A 295 -32.11 -13.40 -3.31
C TYR A 295 -33.06 -12.79 -2.27
N ASN A 296 -32.83 -11.53 -1.86
CA ASN A 296 -33.55 -10.84 -0.78
C ASN A 296 -33.54 -11.64 0.54
N LEU A 297 -32.45 -12.38 0.80
CA LEU A 297 -32.29 -13.22 1.99
C LEU A 297 -31.06 -12.81 2.78
N PRO A 298 -31.14 -12.70 4.11
CA PRO A 298 -29.98 -12.50 4.96
C PRO A 298 -29.01 -13.69 4.87
N LEU A 299 -27.82 -13.47 4.33
CA LEU A 299 -26.82 -14.53 4.13
C LEU A 299 -25.48 -14.11 4.76
N ARG A 300 -25.00 -14.94 5.68
CA ARG A 300 -23.64 -14.78 6.22
C ARG A 300 -22.63 -15.07 5.13
N THR A 301 -21.53 -14.32 5.15
CA THR A 301 -20.49 -14.43 4.12
C THR A 301 -19.25 -15.13 4.68
N VAL A 302 -18.71 -16.04 3.87
CA VAL A 302 -17.39 -16.65 4.08
C VAL A 302 -16.44 -16.13 3.01
N PHE A 303 -15.23 -15.75 3.41
CA PHE A 303 -14.16 -15.29 2.54
C PHE A 303 -12.91 -16.13 2.73
N HIS A 304 -12.28 -16.53 1.62
CA HIS A 304 -11.05 -17.33 1.65
C HIS A 304 -9.92 -16.57 0.98
N THR A 305 -8.79 -16.49 1.65
CA THR A 305 -7.58 -15.82 1.12
C THR A 305 -6.32 -16.63 1.37
N SER A 306 -5.37 -16.50 0.47
CA SER A 306 -3.97 -16.93 0.65
C SER A 306 -3.04 -15.73 0.87
N HIS A 307 -3.57 -14.50 0.74
CA HIS A 307 -2.78 -13.29 0.89
C HIS A 307 -2.51 -13.02 2.39
N PRO A 308 -1.23 -13.03 2.83
CA PRO A 308 -0.90 -12.96 4.26
C PRO A 308 -1.32 -11.64 4.91
N GLY A 309 -1.11 -10.50 4.22
CA GLY A 309 -1.51 -9.19 4.72
C GLY A 309 -3.03 -9.05 4.91
N LEU A 310 -3.83 -9.61 3.98
CA LEU A 310 -5.28 -9.60 4.10
C LEU A 310 -5.76 -10.55 5.21
N ALA A 311 -5.15 -11.74 5.34
CA ALA A 311 -5.44 -12.65 6.44
C ALA A 311 -5.15 -12.02 7.80
N ALA A 312 -4.03 -11.30 7.93
CA ALA A 312 -3.68 -10.57 9.14
C ALA A 312 -4.65 -9.42 9.43
N ALA A 313 -5.14 -8.71 8.41
CA ALA A 313 -6.15 -7.67 8.57
C ALA A 313 -7.48 -8.24 9.05
N LEU A 314 -7.93 -9.35 8.46
CA LEU A 314 -9.18 -10.03 8.86
C LEU A 314 -9.12 -10.56 10.29
N ARG A 315 -7.96 -11.06 10.76
CA ARG A 315 -7.83 -11.49 12.17
C ARG A 315 -7.91 -10.35 13.17
N ARG A 316 -7.51 -9.14 12.77
CA ARG A 316 -7.55 -7.95 13.64
C ARG A 316 -8.90 -7.24 13.63
N ASP A 317 -9.71 -7.47 12.63
CA ASP A 317 -11.03 -6.85 12.51
C ASP A 317 -12.06 -7.66 13.32
N PRO A 318 -12.68 -7.09 14.38
CA PRO A 318 -13.65 -7.79 15.23
C PRO A 318 -14.91 -8.25 14.48
N LYS A 319 -15.16 -7.71 13.28
CA LYS A 319 -16.27 -8.14 12.43
C LYS A 319 -16.04 -9.49 11.76
N TRP A 320 -14.85 -10.09 11.94
CA TRP A 320 -14.48 -11.36 11.33
C TRP A 320 -14.02 -12.40 12.34
N THR A 321 -14.33 -13.68 12.05
CA THR A 321 -13.77 -14.81 12.76
C THR A 321 -13.11 -15.80 11.80
N GLN A 322 -11.98 -16.36 12.19
CA GLN A 322 -11.30 -17.37 11.39
C GLN A 322 -12.00 -18.72 11.57
N VAL A 323 -12.46 -19.32 10.48
CA VAL A 323 -13.21 -20.59 10.49
C VAL A 323 -12.39 -21.76 9.94
N SER A 324 -11.31 -21.50 9.22
CA SER A 324 -10.41 -22.55 8.72
C SER A 324 -9.02 -22.03 8.42
N ALA A 325 -8.03 -22.90 8.58
CA ALA A 325 -6.68 -22.70 8.08
C ALA A 325 -6.18 -24.01 7.50
N LYS A 326 -5.74 -24.00 6.25
CA LYS A 326 -5.15 -25.14 5.58
C LYS A 326 -3.78 -24.75 5.06
N LEU A 327 -2.75 -25.29 5.69
CA LEU A 327 -1.36 -24.95 5.41
C LEU A 327 -0.83 -25.69 4.15
N TYR A 328 -1.48 -26.79 3.75
CA TYR A 328 -1.07 -27.60 2.61
C TYR A 328 -2.23 -27.84 1.65
N GLY A 329 -1.93 -27.86 0.36
CA GLY A 329 -2.86 -27.89 -0.76
C GLY A 329 -3.66 -29.16 -0.99
N GLY A 330 -4.24 -29.79 0.01
CA GLY A 330 -5.17 -30.90 -0.13
C GLY A 330 -6.50 -30.55 -0.81
N ASN A 331 -6.68 -29.28 -1.19
CA ASN A 331 -7.96 -28.82 -1.78
C ASN A 331 -8.17 -29.23 -3.24
N LYS A 332 -7.11 -29.55 -3.99
CA LYS A 332 -7.24 -29.91 -5.41
C LYS A 332 -8.03 -31.20 -5.61
N GLY A 333 -7.72 -32.23 -4.81
CA GLY A 333 -8.45 -33.49 -4.84
C GLY A 333 -9.94 -33.32 -4.47
N ARG A 334 -10.21 -32.64 -3.33
CA ARG A 334 -11.60 -32.40 -2.87
C ARG A 334 -12.42 -31.56 -3.82
N SER A 335 -11.83 -30.51 -4.44
CA SER A 335 -12.53 -29.70 -5.45
C SER A 335 -12.79 -30.50 -6.71
N GLY A 336 -11.85 -31.33 -7.15
CA GLY A 336 -12.05 -32.24 -8.28
C GLY A 336 -13.17 -33.25 -8.02
N GLU A 337 -13.20 -33.87 -6.85
CA GLU A 337 -14.27 -34.79 -6.46
C GLU A 337 -15.63 -34.12 -6.36
N SER A 338 -15.68 -32.90 -5.78
CA SER A 338 -16.92 -32.13 -5.69
C SER A 338 -17.47 -31.75 -7.08
N ILE A 339 -16.58 -31.35 -7.99
CA ILE A 339 -16.95 -31.02 -9.37
C ILE A 339 -17.43 -32.29 -10.13
N LYS A 340 -16.73 -33.43 -9.96
CA LYS A 340 -17.15 -34.71 -10.52
C LYS A 340 -18.54 -35.11 -10.01
N LYS A 341 -18.79 -35.05 -8.70
CA LYS A 341 -20.10 -35.32 -8.11
C LYS A 341 -21.20 -34.42 -8.65
N SER A 342 -20.90 -33.11 -8.78
CA SER A 342 -21.88 -32.15 -9.35
C SER A 342 -22.12 -32.35 -10.84
N ALA A 343 -21.12 -32.74 -11.62
CA ALA A 343 -21.26 -33.03 -13.04
C ALA A 343 -22.09 -34.32 -13.26
N LEU A 344 -21.83 -35.36 -12.48
CA LEU A 344 -22.58 -36.62 -12.49
C LEU A 344 -24.05 -36.40 -12.09
N ALA A 345 -24.30 -35.62 -11.03
CA ALA A 345 -25.68 -35.28 -10.61
C ALA A 345 -26.44 -34.46 -11.67
N ALA A 346 -25.73 -33.69 -12.49
CA ALA A 346 -26.31 -32.89 -13.57
C ALA A 346 -26.38 -33.66 -14.92
N GLY A 347 -26.09 -34.96 -14.94
CA GLY A 347 -26.10 -35.78 -16.17
C GLY A 347 -25.05 -35.38 -17.21
N LYS A 348 -24.03 -34.63 -16.83
CA LYS A 348 -22.94 -34.17 -17.71
C LYS A 348 -21.77 -35.15 -17.68
N ARG A 349 -21.27 -35.54 -18.86
CA ARG A 349 -20.05 -36.38 -18.97
C ARG A 349 -18.89 -35.66 -18.30
N ASP A 350 -18.11 -36.41 -17.49
CA ASP A 350 -16.83 -35.97 -16.92
C ASP A 350 -15.89 -35.60 -18.09
N ARG A 351 -15.67 -34.33 -18.31
CA ARG A 351 -14.64 -33.85 -19.24
C ARG A 351 -13.29 -33.92 -18.49
N GLY A 352 -12.72 -35.13 -18.51
CA GLY A 352 -11.51 -35.49 -17.82
C GLY A 352 -10.51 -34.36 -17.55
N GLY A 353 -10.25 -34.12 -16.29
CA GLY A 353 -8.95 -33.71 -15.75
C GLY A 353 -8.41 -32.32 -15.97
N GLN A 354 -8.95 -31.51 -16.85
CA GLN A 354 -8.45 -30.13 -17.09
C GLN A 354 -9.40 -29.05 -16.58
N THR A 355 -9.88 -29.19 -15.38
CA THR A 355 -10.51 -28.07 -14.71
C THR A 355 -9.42 -27.25 -14.01
N GLY A 356 -8.99 -26.15 -14.62
CA GLY A 356 -8.19 -25.11 -13.96
C GLY A 356 -8.93 -24.45 -12.79
N TYR A 357 -9.99 -25.07 -12.30
CA TYR A 357 -10.88 -24.64 -11.25
C TYR A 357 -10.45 -25.21 -9.91
N GLY A 358 -10.06 -24.33 -9.00
CA GLY A 358 -9.98 -24.61 -7.58
C GLY A 358 -8.82 -25.49 -7.15
N GLY A 359 -8.51 -25.46 -5.89
CA GLY A 359 -7.62 -26.40 -5.23
C GLY A 359 -6.14 -26.31 -5.65
N HIS A 360 -5.56 -25.15 -5.49
CA HIS A 360 -4.11 -25.02 -5.60
C HIS A 360 -3.42 -25.61 -4.37
N PHE A 361 -2.13 -26.02 -4.53
CA PHE A 361 -1.26 -26.44 -3.43
C PHE A 361 -0.83 -25.25 -2.54
N ARG A 362 -1.68 -24.29 -2.32
CA ARG A 362 -1.40 -23.10 -1.53
C ARG A 362 -2.07 -23.18 -0.16
N ALA A 363 -1.47 -22.52 0.82
CA ALA A 363 -2.11 -22.26 2.10
C ALA A 363 -3.34 -21.36 1.89
N VAL A 364 -4.45 -21.74 2.45
CA VAL A 364 -5.71 -20.98 2.37
C VAL A 364 -6.31 -20.84 3.75
N GLN A 365 -6.67 -19.61 4.11
CA GLN A 365 -7.33 -19.29 5.36
C GLN A 365 -8.75 -18.82 5.07
N GLY A 366 -9.71 -19.34 5.82
CA GLY A 366 -11.12 -19.00 5.69
C GLY A 366 -11.61 -18.18 6.88
N PHE A 367 -12.38 -17.15 6.58
CA PHE A 367 -12.93 -16.21 7.55
C PHE A 367 -14.44 -16.07 7.31
N ARG A 368 -15.20 -15.87 8.40
CA ARG A 368 -16.64 -15.61 8.36
C ARG A 368 -16.94 -14.22 8.88
N TYR A 369 -17.75 -13.49 8.15
CA TYR A 369 -18.23 -12.18 8.54
C TYR A 369 -19.33 -12.30 9.60
N LEU A 370 -19.18 -11.57 10.70
CA LEU A 370 -20.10 -11.59 11.86
C LEU A 370 -21.09 -10.41 11.84
N GLY A 371 -20.80 -9.37 11.06
CA GLY A 371 -21.55 -8.12 11.10
C GLY A 371 -20.99 -7.09 12.09
N GLU A 372 -21.66 -5.95 12.17
CA GLU A 372 -21.37 -4.96 13.21
C GLU A 372 -21.82 -5.52 14.57
N GLN A 373 -20.87 -5.68 15.49
CA GLN A 373 -21.23 -6.00 16.86
C GLN A 373 -21.86 -4.75 17.48
N PRO A 374 -22.99 -4.86 18.16
CA PRO A 374 -23.49 -3.74 18.95
C PRO A 374 -22.39 -3.33 19.94
N CYS A 375 -22.10 -2.03 20.02
CA CYS A 375 -21.23 -1.48 21.06
C CYS A 375 -21.73 -1.97 22.41
N ALA A 376 -20.87 -2.73 23.12
CA ALA A 376 -21.12 -3.14 24.49
C ALA A 376 -20.97 -1.95 25.42
#